data_64452056f994121993c4cfc92e0fc6af
#
_entry.id   64452056f994121993c4cfc92e0fc6af
#
_cell.length_a   1.000
_cell.length_b   1.000
_cell.length_c   1.000
_cell.angle_alpha   90.00
_cell.angle_beta   90.00
_cell.angle_gamma   90.00
#
_symmetry.space_group_name_H-M   'P 1'
#
loop_
_entity.id
_entity.type
_entity.pdbx_description
1 polymer ?
#
loop_
_entity_poly.entity_id
_entity_poly.type
_entity_poly.pdbx_seq_one_letter_code
_entity_poly.pdbx_strand_id
1 'polypeptide(L)'
;ILYGKLTATKKEKNRRNILKSKDIFKAWSIYLFILLLIIVTSPLFPGLRNTLENNWVTHISLPINMSTVNYTISWLTHAGVLLFAGTFAGGLIQGATVKELFVVLWKTVKQLEKTFITVICLVGLSTVMDTSGMISVIATALATITGNLYPFFAPIIGCLGTFITGSDTSSNILFGKLQASVAGHIQVSPDWLSAANTVGATGGKIISPQSIAIATSAGNQQGKEGEILKAAIPYALVYVCITGIIVYLFLSLIHISEPTR
;
A
#
# COMPACT_ATOMS: atom_id res chain seq x y z
N ILE A 1 10.28 -16.20 -18.33
CA ILE A 1 10.93 -15.59 -19.53
C ILE A 1 11.48 -16.65 -20.48
N LEU A 2 11.99 -17.80 -19.99
CA LEU A 2 12.49 -18.88 -20.86
C LEU A 2 11.36 -19.65 -21.57
N TYR A 3 10.23 -19.89 -20.91
CA TYR A 3 9.11 -20.67 -21.48
C TYR A 3 8.38 -19.92 -22.62
N GLY A 4 8.30 -18.60 -22.56
CA GLY A 4 7.68 -17.78 -23.63
C GLY A 4 8.49 -17.74 -24.93
N LYS A 5 9.78 -18.09 -24.91
CA LYS A 5 10.62 -18.13 -26.10
C LYS A 5 10.50 -19.42 -26.92
N LEU A 6 10.02 -20.50 -26.30
CA LEU A 6 9.97 -21.84 -26.93
C LEU A 6 8.67 -22.13 -27.67
N THR A 7 7.60 -21.38 -27.41
CA THR A 7 6.28 -21.61 -28.02
C THR A 7 5.84 -20.55 -29.04
N ALA A 8 6.69 -19.55 -29.30
CA ALA A 8 6.40 -18.57 -30.34
C ALA A 8 6.48 -19.24 -31.72
N THR A 9 5.34 -19.61 -32.26
CA THR A 9 5.21 -20.12 -33.61
C THR A 9 5.70 -19.09 -34.62
N LYS A 10 6.25 -19.57 -35.77
CA LYS A 10 6.79 -18.78 -36.88
C LYS A 10 5.84 -17.65 -37.37
N LYS A 11 4.53 -17.76 -37.07
CA LYS A 11 3.46 -16.80 -37.41
C LYS A 11 3.46 -15.56 -36.51
N GLU A 12 3.93 -15.64 -35.24
CA GLU A 12 4.04 -14.49 -34.33
C GLU A 12 5.28 -13.64 -34.62
N LYS A 13 6.33 -14.23 -35.18
CA LYS A 13 7.55 -13.52 -35.55
C LYS A 13 7.35 -12.47 -36.65
N ASN A 14 6.30 -12.58 -37.44
CA ASN A 14 5.99 -11.64 -38.53
C ASN A 14 5.02 -10.51 -38.13
N ARG A 15 4.55 -10.47 -36.87
CA ARG A 15 3.73 -9.39 -36.31
C ARG A 15 4.49 -8.50 -35.32
N ARG A 16 5.79 -8.42 -35.41
CA ARG A 16 6.51 -7.29 -34.80
C ARG A 16 6.25 -6.04 -35.65
N ASN A 17 5.03 -5.52 -35.58
CA ASN A 17 4.82 -4.12 -35.86
C ASN A 17 5.77 -3.35 -34.97
N ILE A 18 6.81 -2.76 -35.55
CA ILE A 18 7.71 -1.84 -34.84
C ILE A 18 6.81 -0.69 -34.43
N LEU A 19 6.37 -0.73 -33.18
CA LEU A 19 5.58 0.36 -32.59
C LEU A 19 6.40 1.64 -32.75
N LYS A 20 5.83 2.63 -33.39
CA LYS A 20 6.48 3.93 -33.55
C LYS A 20 6.68 4.52 -32.15
N SER A 21 7.79 5.19 -31.91
CA SER A 21 8.07 5.83 -30.60
C SER A 21 6.92 6.72 -30.11
N LYS A 22 6.18 7.34 -31.03
CA LYS A 22 4.97 8.12 -30.70
C LYS A 22 3.86 7.28 -30.09
N ASP A 23 3.66 6.04 -30.57
CA ASP A 23 2.61 5.14 -30.04
C ASP A 23 2.98 4.62 -28.66
N ILE A 24 4.28 4.37 -28.44
CA ILE A 24 4.81 3.98 -27.13
C ILE A 24 4.62 5.14 -26.14
N PHE A 25 5.04 6.35 -26.49
CA PHE A 25 4.86 7.53 -25.64
C PHE A 25 3.37 7.79 -25.33
N LYS A 26 2.51 7.66 -26.34
CA LYS A 26 1.07 7.80 -26.18
C LYS A 26 0.50 6.74 -25.22
N ALA A 27 0.94 5.50 -25.32
CA ALA A 27 0.52 4.43 -24.41
C ALA A 27 0.97 4.65 -22.95
N TRP A 28 2.15 5.26 -22.76
CA TRP A 28 2.71 5.55 -21.44
C TRP A 28 2.24 6.87 -20.83
N SER A 29 1.49 7.70 -21.57
CA SER A 29 1.13 9.07 -21.17
C SER A 29 0.49 9.15 -19.79
N ILE A 30 -0.40 8.23 -19.42
CA ILE A 30 -1.06 8.21 -18.11
C ILE A 30 -0.02 8.10 -16.99
N TYR A 31 0.89 7.13 -17.10
CA TYR A 31 1.92 6.90 -16.08
C TYR A 31 2.90 8.08 -16.00
N LEU A 32 3.28 8.65 -17.15
CA LEU A 32 4.17 9.79 -17.21
C LEU A 32 3.55 11.04 -16.58
N PHE A 33 2.25 11.30 -16.80
CA PHE A 33 1.56 12.41 -16.16
C PHE A 33 1.42 12.22 -14.66
N ILE A 34 1.04 11.02 -14.22
CA ILE A 34 0.95 10.71 -12.79
C ILE A 34 2.32 10.91 -12.12
N LEU A 35 3.38 10.35 -12.70
CA LEU A 35 4.74 10.48 -12.19
C LEU A 35 5.18 11.95 -12.13
N LEU A 36 4.95 12.70 -13.20
CA LEU A 36 5.27 14.14 -13.27
C LEU A 36 4.54 14.91 -12.16
N LEU A 37 3.24 14.70 -12.00
CA LEU A 37 2.44 15.37 -10.97
C LEU A 37 2.95 15.04 -9.57
N ILE A 38 3.24 13.76 -9.28
CA ILE A 38 3.78 13.33 -7.99
C ILE A 38 5.15 13.97 -7.73
N ILE A 39 6.06 14.00 -8.72
CA ILE A 39 7.38 14.61 -8.57
C ILE A 39 7.26 16.12 -8.33
N VAL A 40 6.44 16.82 -9.11
CA VAL A 40 6.27 18.27 -9.02
C VAL A 40 5.63 18.71 -7.69
N THR A 41 4.75 17.89 -7.12
CA THR A 41 4.12 18.15 -5.81
C THR A 41 4.87 17.54 -4.64
N SER A 42 6.00 16.89 -4.88
CA SER A 42 6.82 16.25 -3.86
C SER A 42 7.62 17.28 -3.04
N PRO A 43 8.21 16.88 -1.89
CA PRO A 43 9.11 17.73 -1.11
C PRO A 43 10.37 18.20 -1.86
N LEU A 44 10.65 17.65 -3.04
CA LEU A 44 11.75 18.10 -3.90
C LEU A 44 11.58 19.55 -4.39
N PHE A 45 10.34 20.04 -4.44
CA PHE A 45 9.99 21.42 -4.81
C PHE A 45 9.24 22.13 -3.68
N PRO A 46 9.92 22.48 -2.56
CA PRO A 46 9.26 22.96 -1.33
C PRO A 46 8.43 24.23 -1.56
N GLY A 47 8.90 25.16 -2.37
CA GLY A 47 8.18 26.41 -2.65
C GLY A 47 6.83 26.18 -3.34
N LEU A 48 6.81 25.29 -4.35
CA LEU A 48 5.59 24.94 -5.06
C LEU A 48 4.66 24.12 -4.17
N ARG A 49 5.20 23.14 -3.46
CA ARG A 49 4.44 22.30 -2.54
C ARG A 49 3.74 23.14 -1.48
N ASN A 50 4.44 24.02 -0.77
CA ASN A 50 3.86 24.88 0.25
C ASN A 50 2.74 25.77 -0.31
N THR A 51 2.91 26.30 -1.52
CA THR A 51 1.87 27.08 -2.18
C THR A 51 0.64 26.22 -2.48
N LEU A 52 0.80 24.99 -2.94
CA LEU A 52 -0.30 24.07 -3.24
C LEU A 52 -0.97 23.53 -1.96
N GLU A 53 -0.21 23.27 -0.91
CA GLU A 53 -0.73 22.80 0.38
C GLU A 53 -1.54 23.85 1.11
N ASN A 54 -1.25 25.14 0.90
CA ASN A 54 -1.98 26.25 1.53
C ASN A 54 -3.19 26.73 0.71
N ASN A 55 -3.30 26.33 -0.56
CA ASN A 55 -4.42 26.66 -1.42
C ASN A 55 -5.38 25.47 -1.55
N TRP A 56 -6.67 25.75 -1.57
CA TRP A 56 -7.73 24.74 -1.67
C TRP A 56 -7.67 23.68 -0.56
N VAL A 57 -7.66 24.19 0.67
CA VAL A 57 -7.64 23.38 1.86
C VAL A 57 -9.03 23.32 2.47
N THR A 58 -9.48 22.13 2.85
CA THR A 58 -10.70 21.93 3.61
C THR A 58 -10.34 21.45 5.02
N HIS A 59 -10.75 22.21 6.02
CA HIS A 59 -10.62 21.84 7.43
C HIS A 59 -11.95 21.22 7.89
N ILE A 60 -11.92 20.00 8.36
CA ILE A 60 -13.07 19.28 8.90
C ILE A 60 -12.81 19.05 10.37
N SER A 61 -13.60 19.65 11.23
CA SER A 61 -13.54 19.45 12.68
C SER A 61 -14.67 18.53 13.12
N LEU A 62 -14.33 17.32 13.57
CA LEU A 62 -15.30 16.35 14.05
C LEU A 62 -15.26 16.28 15.57
N PRO A 63 -16.36 16.56 16.29
CA PRO A 63 -16.43 16.37 17.72
C PRO A 63 -16.52 14.85 18.00
N ILE A 64 -15.48 14.31 18.59
CA ILE A 64 -15.42 12.89 19.00
C ILE A 64 -15.09 12.84 20.49
N ASN A 65 -16.01 12.36 21.31
CA ASN A 65 -15.80 12.08 22.76
C ASN A 65 -15.08 13.20 23.54
N MET A 66 -15.64 14.42 23.59
CA MET A 66 -15.08 15.61 24.27
C MET A 66 -13.77 16.17 23.68
N SER A 67 -13.28 15.61 22.60
CA SER A 67 -12.16 16.18 21.83
C SER A 67 -12.61 16.51 20.41
N THR A 68 -12.03 17.54 19.81
CA THR A 68 -12.21 17.86 18.39
C THR A 68 -11.04 17.29 17.61
N VAL A 69 -11.33 16.38 16.69
CA VAL A 69 -10.33 15.87 15.74
C VAL A 69 -10.41 16.72 14.48
N ASN A 70 -9.31 17.41 14.16
CA ASN A 70 -9.21 18.26 12.99
C ASN A 70 -8.55 17.49 11.85
N TYR A 71 -9.27 17.35 10.74
CA TYR A 71 -8.75 16.81 9.51
C TYR A 71 -8.52 17.94 8.51
N THR A 72 -7.32 17.96 7.92
CA THR A 72 -6.96 18.93 6.88
C THR A 72 -6.77 18.18 5.57
N ILE A 73 -7.57 18.50 4.57
CA ILE A 73 -7.48 17.93 3.23
C ILE A 73 -6.90 19.00 2.30
N SER A 74 -5.66 18.83 1.89
CA SER A 74 -5.00 19.67 0.88
C SER A 74 -5.26 19.05 -0.49
N TRP A 75 -6.32 19.50 -1.19
CA TRP A 75 -6.81 18.87 -2.41
C TRP A 75 -5.77 18.77 -3.51
N LEU A 76 -4.98 19.82 -3.72
CA LEU A 76 -4.01 19.88 -4.83
C LEU A 76 -2.77 18.99 -4.67
N THR A 77 -2.47 18.55 -3.44
CA THR A 77 -1.34 17.64 -3.15
C THR A 77 -1.82 16.26 -2.74
N HIS A 78 -3.15 16.06 -2.65
CA HIS A 78 -3.71 14.77 -2.28
C HIS A 78 -3.47 13.73 -3.38
N ALA A 79 -2.87 12.59 -3.02
CA ALA A 79 -2.50 11.55 -3.98
C ALA A 79 -3.67 11.11 -4.89
N GLY A 80 -4.88 10.98 -4.35
CA GLY A 80 -6.06 10.62 -5.13
C GLY A 80 -6.41 11.64 -6.21
N VAL A 81 -6.26 12.93 -5.92
CA VAL A 81 -6.51 14.01 -6.89
C VAL A 81 -5.45 14.02 -7.99
N LEU A 82 -4.17 13.80 -7.62
CA LEU A 82 -3.08 13.71 -8.60
C LEU A 82 -3.25 12.52 -9.54
N LEU A 83 -3.62 11.35 -8.99
CA LEU A 83 -3.93 10.16 -9.79
C LEU A 83 -5.10 10.39 -10.74
N PHE A 84 -6.16 11.03 -10.25
CA PHE A 84 -7.32 11.37 -11.06
C PHE A 84 -6.95 12.33 -12.20
N ALA A 85 -6.27 13.43 -11.87
CA ALA A 85 -5.84 14.44 -12.85
C ALA A 85 -4.89 13.83 -13.89
N GLY A 86 -3.91 13.05 -13.47
CA GLY A 86 -2.94 12.38 -14.35
C GLY A 86 -3.61 11.37 -15.28
N THR A 87 -4.58 10.60 -14.76
CA THR A 87 -5.35 9.63 -15.55
C THR A 87 -6.22 10.32 -16.59
N PHE A 88 -6.90 11.41 -16.25
CA PHE A 88 -7.71 12.17 -17.18
C PHE A 88 -6.85 12.82 -18.26
N ALA A 89 -5.78 13.52 -17.88
CA ALA A 89 -4.87 14.15 -18.83
C ALA A 89 -4.25 13.13 -19.80
N GLY A 90 -3.71 12.03 -19.26
CA GLY A 90 -3.12 10.97 -20.08
C GLY A 90 -4.14 10.25 -20.96
N GLY A 91 -5.36 10.02 -20.46
CA GLY A 91 -6.46 9.42 -21.22
C GLY A 91 -6.88 10.27 -22.42
N LEU A 92 -6.97 11.58 -22.25
CA LEU A 92 -7.25 12.52 -23.36
C LEU A 92 -6.16 12.46 -24.44
N ILE A 93 -4.89 12.39 -24.05
CA ILE A 93 -3.76 12.24 -24.98
C ILE A 93 -3.81 10.90 -25.70
N GLN A 94 -4.28 9.84 -25.03
CA GLN A 94 -4.51 8.54 -25.67
C GLN A 94 -5.64 8.57 -26.69
N GLY A 95 -6.45 9.64 -26.69
CA GLY A 95 -7.55 9.87 -27.62
C GLY A 95 -8.90 9.42 -27.09
N ALA A 96 -9.00 9.16 -25.79
CA ALA A 96 -10.28 8.94 -25.14
C ALA A 96 -11.08 10.25 -25.06
N THR A 97 -12.38 10.14 -25.25
CA THR A 97 -13.29 11.28 -25.04
C THR A 97 -13.59 11.48 -23.55
N VAL A 98 -13.92 12.70 -23.15
CA VAL A 98 -14.31 13.00 -21.76
C VAL A 98 -15.47 12.10 -21.31
N LYS A 99 -16.43 11.82 -22.19
CA LYS A 99 -17.55 10.91 -21.90
C LYS A 99 -17.09 9.48 -21.59
N GLU A 100 -16.15 8.97 -22.36
CA GLU A 100 -15.58 7.63 -22.13
C GLU A 100 -14.83 7.56 -20.80
N LEU A 101 -14.06 8.60 -20.44
CA LEU A 101 -13.37 8.68 -19.16
C LEU A 101 -14.35 8.67 -17.98
N PHE A 102 -15.45 9.39 -18.06
CA PHE A 102 -16.50 9.35 -17.03
C PHE A 102 -17.20 7.99 -16.96
N VAL A 103 -17.45 7.34 -18.10
CA VAL A 103 -18.01 5.99 -18.11
C VAL A 103 -17.06 4.98 -17.45
N VAL A 104 -15.76 5.06 -17.74
CA VAL A 104 -14.75 4.22 -17.09
C VAL A 104 -14.71 4.51 -15.59
N LEU A 105 -14.69 5.78 -15.18
CA LEU A 105 -14.73 6.17 -13.78
C LEU A 105 -15.93 5.57 -13.05
N TRP A 106 -17.13 5.68 -13.63
CA TRP A 106 -18.33 5.12 -13.04
C TRP A 106 -18.28 3.60 -12.88
N LYS A 107 -17.77 2.90 -13.90
CA LYS A 107 -17.54 1.45 -13.83
C LYS A 107 -16.55 1.09 -12.73
N THR A 108 -15.46 1.85 -12.60
CA THR A 108 -14.45 1.66 -11.56
C THR A 108 -15.04 1.86 -10.17
N VAL A 109 -15.84 2.91 -9.95
CA VAL A 109 -16.53 3.14 -8.66
C VAL A 109 -17.42 1.96 -8.30
N LYS A 110 -18.19 1.44 -9.26
CA LYS A 110 -19.02 0.24 -9.02
C LYS A 110 -18.19 -1.01 -8.71
N GLN A 111 -17.05 -1.19 -9.37
CA GLN A 111 -16.15 -2.33 -9.08
C GLN A 111 -15.53 -2.23 -7.69
N LEU A 112 -15.31 -1.01 -7.20
CA LEU A 112 -14.69 -0.76 -5.90
C LEU A 112 -15.69 -0.72 -4.74
N GLU A 113 -16.99 -0.89 -4.96
CA GLU A 113 -18.03 -0.82 -3.93
C GLU A 113 -17.70 -1.72 -2.72
N LYS A 114 -17.36 -2.97 -2.98
CA LYS A 114 -16.97 -3.93 -1.91
C LYS A 114 -15.71 -3.50 -1.18
N THR A 115 -14.77 -2.90 -1.89
CA THR A 115 -13.52 -2.38 -1.29
C THR A 115 -13.82 -1.20 -0.37
N PHE A 116 -14.71 -0.29 -0.76
CA PHE A 116 -15.14 0.82 0.10
C PHE A 116 -15.76 0.31 1.41
N ILE A 117 -16.68 -0.64 1.32
CA ILE A 117 -17.30 -1.24 2.50
C ILE A 117 -16.24 -1.88 3.40
N THR A 118 -15.34 -2.66 2.82
CA THR A 118 -14.26 -3.30 3.58
C THR A 118 -13.38 -2.27 4.29
N VAL A 119 -12.96 -1.21 3.62
CA VAL A 119 -12.12 -0.16 4.24
C VAL A 119 -12.86 0.55 5.37
N ILE A 120 -14.13 0.91 5.18
CA ILE A 120 -14.96 1.53 6.23
C ILE A 120 -15.06 0.62 7.45
N CYS A 121 -15.33 -0.67 7.26
CA CYS A 121 -15.40 -1.65 8.36
C CYS A 121 -14.05 -1.81 9.08
N LEU A 122 -12.93 -1.83 8.35
CA LEU A 122 -11.59 -1.94 8.95
C LEU A 122 -11.21 -0.69 9.76
N VAL A 123 -11.52 0.50 9.25
CA VAL A 123 -11.30 1.75 9.98
C VAL A 123 -12.17 1.77 11.24
N GLY A 124 -13.43 1.38 11.13
CA GLY A 124 -14.33 1.25 12.28
C GLY A 124 -13.81 0.26 13.32
N LEU A 125 -13.39 -0.93 12.90
CA LEU A 125 -12.80 -1.94 13.76
C LEU A 125 -11.55 -1.42 14.47
N SER A 126 -10.60 -0.84 13.75
CA SER A 126 -9.38 -0.27 14.30
C SER A 126 -9.68 0.85 15.32
N THR A 127 -10.70 1.68 15.05
CA THR A 127 -11.11 2.73 15.98
C THR A 127 -11.76 2.17 17.24
N VAL A 128 -12.61 1.16 17.12
CA VAL A 128 -13.20 0.47 18.28
C VAL A 128 -12.13 -0.19 19.14
N MET A 129 -11.18 -0.88 18.53
CA MET A 129 -10.06 -1.49 19.25
C MET A 129 -9.21 -0.46 20.01
N ASP A 130 -9.00 0.71 19.41
CA ASP A 130 -8.26 1.80 20.03
C ASP A 130 -9.02 2.43 21.21
N THR A 131 -10.28 2.81 20.98
CA THR A 131 -11.11 3.49 21.99
C THR A 131 -11.51 2.57 23.16
N SER A 132 -11.61 1.26 22.93
CA SER A 132 -11.89 0.26 23.97
C SER A 132 -10.65 -0.09 24.82
N GLY A 133 -9.46 0.42 24.48
CA GLY A 133 -8.22 0.06 25.14
C GLY A 133 -7.66 -1.32 24.73
N MET A 134 -8.31 -2.04 23.83
CA MET A 134 -7.87 -3.36 23.36
C MET A 134 -6.47 -3.30 22.73
N ILE A 135 -6.17 -2.27 21.94
CA ILE A 135 -4.83 -2.07 21.35
C ILE A 135 -3.77 -1.97 22.45
N SER A 136 -4.03 -1.19 23.50
CA SER A 136 -3.09 -1.02 24.61
C SER A 136 -2.81 -2.34 25.35
N VAL A 137 -3.85 -3.13 25.60
CA VAL A 137 -3.71 -4.44 26.26
C VAL A 137 -2.89 -5.42 25.41
N ILE A 138 -3.20 -5.51 24.11
CA ILE A 138 -2.46 -6.38 23.18
C ILE A 138 -1.01 -5.90 23.06
N ALA A 139 -0.79 -4.58 22.95
CA ALA A 139 0.54 -4.01 22.85
C ALA A 139 1.39 -4.29 24.09
N THR A 140 0.82 -4.13 25.29
CA THR A 140 1.50 -4.46 26.55
C THR A 140 1.86 -5.94 26.62
N ALA A 141 0.93 -6.82 26.25
CA ALA A 141 1.19 -8.26 26.22
C ALA A 141 2.31 -8.61 25.24
N LEU A 142 2.26 -8.09 24.02
CA LEU A 142 3.30 -8.32 23.01
C LEU A 142 4.65 -7.78 23.47
N ALA A 143 4.71 -6.56 23.99
CA ALA A 143 5.93 -5.96 24.50
C ALA A 143 6.51 -6.77 25.68
N THR A 144 5.66 -7.26 26.57
CA THR A 144 6.09 -8.08 27.71
C THR A 144 6.68 -9.43 27.28
N ILE A 145 6.03 -10.08 26.31
CA ILE A 145 6.46 -11.43 25.84
C ILE A 145 7.70 -11.34 24.98
N THR A 146 7.77 -10.36 24.07
CA THR A 146 8.85 -10.30 23.08
C THR A 146 9.96 -9.32 23.47
N GLY A 147 9.66 -8.32 24.31
CA GLY A 147 10.63 -7.30 24.71
C GLY A 147 11.31 -6.65 23.50
N ASN A 148 12.62 -6.51 23.58
CA ASN A 148 13.46 -5.93 22.54
C ASN A 148 13.50 -6.76 21.23
N LEU A 149 12.98 -7.98 21.20
CA LEU A 149 12.86 -8.79 19.98
C LEU A 149 11.63 -8.45 19.16
N TYR A 150 10.71 -7.64 19.68
CA TYR A 150 9.47 -7.27 18.97
C TYR A 150 9.69 -6.75 17.54
N PRO A 151 10.72 -5.92 17.25
CA PRO A 151 10.96 -5.43 15.90
C PRO A 151 11.14 -6.52 14.85
N PHE A 152 11.65 -7.70 15.26
CA PHE A 152 11.70 -8.86 14.39
C PHE A 152 10.30 -9.42 14.07
N PHE A 153 9.37 -9.35 15.03
CA PHE A 153 7.99 -9.85 14.87
C PHE A 153 7.06 -8.87 14.18
N ALA A 154 7.36 -7.59 14.16
CA ALA A 154 6.52 -6.56 13.55
C ALA A 154 6.17 -6.86 12.08
N PRO A 155 7.12 -7.28 11.20
CA PRO A 155 6.79 -7.69 9.84
C PRO A 155 5.90 -8.92 9.75
N ILE A 156 5.96 -9.84 10.70
CA ILE A 156 5.09 -11.04 10.75
C ILE A 156 3.64 -10.62 10.95
N ILE A 157 3.39 -9.65 11.84
CA ILE A 157 2.05 -9.09 12.08
C ILE A 157 1.52 -8.42 10.82
N GLY A 158 2.35 -7.62 10.13
CA GLY A 158 2.00 -7.01 8.86
C GLY A 158 1.66 -8.06 7.78
N CYS A 159 2.46 -9.11 7.71
CA CYS A 159 2.24 -10.25 6.82
C CYS A 159 0.89 -10.93 7.07
N LEU A 160 0.57 -11.24 8.33
CA LEU A 160 -0.71 -11.81 8.73
C LEU A 160 -1.88 -10.90 8.37
N GLY A 161 -1.74 -9.59 8.59
CA GLY A 161 -2.76 -8.61 8.22
C GLY A 161 -3.08 -8.63 6.74
N THR A 162 -2.07 -8.63 5.89
CA THR A 162 -2.27 -8.70 4.43
C THR A 162 -2.71 -10.07 3.95
N PHE A 163 -2.25 -11.14 4.57
CA PHE A 163 -2.75 -12.48 4.28
C PHE A 163 -4.27 -12.57 4.45
N ILE A 164 -4.80 -12.04 5.57
CA ILE A 164 -6.24 -12.06 5.88
C ILE A 164 -7.02 -11.07 5.01
N THR A 165 -6.54 -9.85 4.84
CA THR A 165 -7.28 -8.77 4.17
C THR A 165 -7.05 -8.70 2.66
N GLY A 166 -5.95 -9.28 2.18
CA GLY A 166 -5.52 -9.18 0.79
C GLY A 166 -4.93 -7.82 0.40
N SER A 167 -4.75 -6.91 1.34
CA SER A 167 -4.35 -5.52 1.07
C SER A 167 -3.37 -4.99 2.11
N ASP A 168 -2.24 -4.47 1.65
CA ASP A 168 -1.22 -3.84 2.49
C ASP A 168 -1.78 -2.61 3.22
N THR A 169 -2.57 -1.80 2.52
CA THR A 169 -3.25 -0.65 3.11
C THR A 169 -4.20 -1.09 4.24
N SER A 170 -4.98 -2.15 4.02
CA SER A 170 -5.88 -2.68 5.04
C SER A 170 -5.12 -3.24 6.25
N SER A 171 -3.98 -3.89 6.03
CA SER A 171 -3.10 -4.35 7.10
C SER A 171 -2.57 -3.18 7.95
N ASN A 172 -2.16 -2.10 7.30
CA ASN A 172 -1.66 -0.91 7.99
C ASN A 172 -2.77 -0.17 8.75
N ILE A 173 -3.99 -0.11 8.21
CA ILE A 173 -5.15 0.45 8.92
C ILE A 173 -5.45 -0.38 10.17
N LEU A 174 -5.40 -1.71 10.07
CA LEU A 174 -5.75 -2.60 11.16
C LEU A 174 -4.68 -2.62 12.26
N PHE A 175 -3.42 -2.72 11.89
CA PHE A 175 -2.33 -2.95 12.84
C PHE A 175 -1.38 -1.76 13.05
N GLY A 176 -1.48 -0.68 12.26
CA GLY A 176 -0.59 0.47 12.41
C GLY A 176 -0.65 1.10 13.81
N LYS A 177 -1.85 1.24 14.40
CA LYS A 177 -1.99 1.74 15.78
C LYS A 177 -1.42 0.77 16.81
N LEU A 178 -1.55 -0.54 16.60
CA LEU A 178 -0.93 -1.55 17.45
C LEU A 178 0.61 -1.43 17.42
N GLN A 179 1.19 -1.31 16.23
CA GLN A 179 2.64 -1.13 16.06
C GLN A 179 3.13 0.12 16.79
N ALA A 180 2.41 1.24 16.64
CA ALA A 180 2.74 2.50 17.32
C ALA A 180 2.62 2.37 18.85
N SER A 181 1.61 1.66 19.34
CA SER A 181 1.43 1.43 20.79
C SER A 181 2.55 0.55 21.36
N VAL A 182 2.93 -0.54 20.68
CA VAL A 182 4.05 -1.38 21.11
C VAL A 182 5.36 -0.59 21.10
N ALA A 183 5.58 0.23 20.09
CA ALA A 183 6.76 1.08 20.00
C ALA A 183 6.93 1.97 21.24
N GLY A 184 5.83 2.53 21.75
CA GLY A 184 5.83 3.30 22.99
C GLY A 184 6.24 2.47 24.20
N HIS A 185 5.82 1.20 24.29
CA HIS A 185 6.17 0.32 25.41
C HIS A 185 7.65 -0.12 25.39
N ILE A 186 8.22 -0.37 24.21
CA ILE A 186 9.62 -0.80 24.06
C ILE A 186 10.58 0.36 23.75
N GLN A 187 10.08 1.60 23.80
CA GLN A 187 10.84 2.84 23.60
C GLN A 187 11.59 2.91 22.28
N VAL A 188 10.93 2.54 21.19
CA VAL A 188 11.44 2.65 19.82
C VAL A 188 10.57 3.59 19.00
N SER A 189 11.06 4.02 17.83
CA SER A 189 10.29 4.88 16.94
C SER A 189 9.00 4.20 16.46
N PRO A 190 7.80 4.81 16.64
CA PRO A 190 6.55 4.33 16.09
C PRO A 190 6.56 4.25 14.56
N ASP A 191 7.25 5.17 13.90
CA ASP A 191 7.36 5.19 12.44
C ASP A 191 8.15 3.99 11.93
N TRP A 192 9.19 3.58 12.67
CA TRP A 192 9.98 2.40 12.34
C TRP A 192 9.16 1.11 12.39
N LEU A 193 8.40 0.89 13.47
CA LEU A 193 7.55 -0.30 13.57
C LEU A 193 6.36 -0.26 12.60
N SER A 194 5.81 0.91 12.31
CA SER A 194 4.78 1.06 11.27
C SER A 194 5.32 0.76 9.87
N ALA A 195 6.55 1.20 9.57
CA ALA A 195 7.24 0.83 8.35
C ALA A 195 7.53 -0.67 8.28
N ALA A 196 7.95 -1.29 9.40
CA ALA A 196 8.16 -2.72 9.51
C ALA A 196 6.88 -3.52 9.22
N ASN A 197 5.71 -3.05 9.71
CA ASN A 197 4.41 -3.62 9.37
C ASN A 197 4.16 -3.58 7.87
N THR A 198 4.43 -2.44 7.23
CA THR A 198 4.23 -2.25 5.78
C THR A 198 5.13 -3.19 4.96
N VAL A 199 6.40 -3.31 5.34
CA VAL A 199 7.33 -4.23 4.66
C VAL A 199 6.87 -5.68 4.83
N GLY A 200 6.44 -6.08 6.03
CA GLY A 200 5.87 -7.39 6.30
C GLY A 200 4.58 -7.66 5.52
N ALA A 201 3.72 -6.66 5.40
CA ALA A 201 2.49 -6.71 4.62
C ALA A 201 2.76 -7.11 3.15
N THR A 202 3.85 -6.63 2.56
CA THR A 202 4.28 -7.05 1.21
C THR A 202 4.54 -8.57 1.13
N GLY A 203 5.13 -9.17 2.18
CA GLY A 203 5.29 -10.63 2.27
C GLY A 203 3.96 -11.37 2.31
N GLY A 204 2.98 -10.84 3.06
CA GLY A 204 1.62 -11.37 3.13
C GLY A 204 0.88 -11.32 1.78
N LYS A 205 1.18 -10.32 0.95
CA LYS A 205 0.62 -10.19 -0.39
C LYS A 205 0.96 -11.39 -1.29
N ILE A 206 2.15 -11.97 -1.13
CA ILE A 206 2.61 -13.12 -1.93
C ILE A 206 1.69 -14.32 -1.71
N ILE A 207 1.19 -14.52 -0.49
CA ILE A 207 0.39 -15.68 -0.09
C ILE A 207 -1.09 -15.34 0.14
N SER A 208 -1.51 -14.10 -0.06
CA SER A 208 -2.92 -13.75 0.20
C SER A 208 -3.84 -14.45 -0.81
N PRO A 209 -4.96 -15.05 -0.35
CA PRO A 209 -5.92 -15.72 -1.21
C PRO A 209 -6.43 -14.84 -2.34
N GLN A 210 -6.62 -13.54 -2.07
CA GLN A 210 -7.06 -12.56 -3.07
C GLN A 210 -6.02 -12.39 -4.19
N SER A 211 -4.74 -12.26 -3.85
CA SER A 211 -3.67 -12.11 -4.86
C SER A 211 -3.50 -13.36 -5.69
N ILE A 212 -3.61 -14.54 -5.06
CA ILE A 212 -3.53 -15.83 -5.74
C ILE A 212 -4.72 -15.99 -6.69
N ALA A 213 -5.94 -15.67 -6.28
CA ALA A 213 -7.12 -15.74 -7.13
C ALA A 213 -7.01 -14.82 -8.37
N ILE A 214 -6.44 -13.62 -8.21
CA ILE A 214 -6.17 -12.70 -9.32
C ILE A 214 -5.10 -13.32 -10.25
N ALA A 215 -4.02 -13.84 -9.69
CA ALA A 215 -2.93 -14.42 -10.48
C ALA A 215 -3.38 -15.66 -11.26
N THR A 216 -4.15 -16.57 -10.64
CA THR A 216 -4.70 -17.76 -11.31
C THR A 216 -5.67 -17.39 -12.41
N SER A 217 -6.52 -16.38 -12.16
CA SER A 217 -7.45 -15.87 -13.17
C SER A 217 -6.71 -15.28 -14.38
N ALA A 218 -5.70 -14.45 -14.13
CA ALA A 218 -4.90 -13.82 -15.19
C ALA A 218 -4.04 -14.84 -15.98
N GLY A 219 -3.57 -15.89 -15.30
CA GLY A 219 -2.73 -16.94 -15.87
C GLY A 219 -3.51 -18.12 -16.47
N ASN A 220 -4.85 -18.09 -16.50
CA ASN A 220 -5.70 -19.23 -16.89
C ASN A 220 -5.37 -20.51 -16.09
N GLN A 221 -5.11 -20.37 -14.79
CA GLN A 221 -4.76 -21.46 -13.88
C GLN A 221 -5.82 -21.63 -12.77
N GLN A 222 -7.10 -21.31 -13.07
CA GLN A 222 -8.20 -21.47 -12.11
C GLN A 222 -8.27 -22.92 -11.62
N GLY A 223 -8.52 -23.08 -10.31
CA GLY A 223 -8.55 -24.39 -9.64
C GLY A 223 -7.20 -24.85 -9.11
N LYS A 224 -6.09 -24.11 -9.38
CA LYS A 224 -4.76 -24.42 -8.85
C LYS A 224 -4.32 -23.48 -7.73
N GLU A 225 -5.27 -22.75 -7.13
CA GLU A 225 -4.99 -21.76 -6.08
C GLU A 225 -4.22 -22.37 -4.90
N GLY A 226 -4.62 -23.57 -4.48
CA GLY A 226 -3.95 -24.30 -3.39
C GLY A 226 -2.52 -24.73 -3.71
N GLU A 227 -2.25 -25.15 -4.95
CA GLU A 227 -0.90 -25.51 -5.38
C GLU A 227 0.03 -24.30 -5.41
N ILE A 228 -0.47 -23.18 -5.94
CA ILE A 228 0.27 -21.91 -6.01
C ILE A 228 0.52 -21.37 -4.60
N LEU A 229 -0.49 -21.41 -3.73
CA LEU A 229 -0.33 -21.03 -2.32
C LEU A 229 0.77 -21.84 -1.64
N LYS A 230 0.71 -23.16 -1.77
CA LYS A 230 1.71 -24.06 -1.19
C LYS A 230 3.11 -23.77 -1.70
N ALA A 231 3.25 -23.47 -2.98
CA ALA A 231 4.55 -23.12 -3.58
C ALA A 231 5.04 -21.72 -3.13
N ALA A 232 4.12 -20.79 -2.85
CA ALA A 232 4.46 -19.41 -2.48
C ALA A 232 4.83 -19.24 -0.99
N ILE A 233 4.30 -20.06 -0.09
CA ILE A 233 4.54 -19.99 1.36
C ILE A 233 6.03 -19.94 1.73
N PRO A 234 6.91 -20.82 1.23
CA PRO A 234 8.33 -20.77 1.58
C PRO A 234 8.99 -19.44 1.24
N TYR A 235 8.66 -18.86 0.09
CA TYR A 235 9.21 -17.57 -0.35
C TYR A 235 8.71 -16.43 0.54
N ALA A 236 7.43 -16.42 0.91
CA ALA A 236 6.88 -15.43 1.83
C ALA A 236 7.52 -15.53 3.21
N LEU A 237 7.71 -16.74 3.74
CA LEU A 237 8.38 -16.95 5.02
C LEU A 237 9.83 -16.47 5.00
N VAL A 238 10.60 -16.82 3.97
CA VAL A 238 11.98 -16.34 3.81
C VAL A 238 12.00 -14.82 3.73
N TYR A 239 11.11 -14.22 2.93
CA TYR A 239 11.02 -12.77 2.83
C TYR A 239 10.74 -12.11 4.19
N VAL A 240 9.75 -12.60 4.94
CA VAL A 240 9.37 -12.03 6.23
C VAL A 240 10.45 -12.24 7.29
N CYS A 241 11.15 -13.38 7.28
CA CYS A 241 12.27 -13.61 8.17
C CYS A 241 13.45 -12.67 7.88
N ILE A 242 13.81 -12.50 6.60
CA ILE A 242 14.89 -11.58 6.21
C ILE A 242 14.53 -10.15 6.60
N THR A 243 13.31 -9.71 6.30
CA THR A 243 12.87 -8.36 6.66
C THR A 243 12.82 -8.16 8.17
N GLY A 244 12.38 -9.17 8.94
CA GLY A 244 12.40 -9.12 10.40
C GLY A 244 13.83 -8.99 10.97
N ILE A 245 14.79 -9.72 10.42
CA ILE A 245 16.20 -9.59 10.79
C ILE A 245 16.73 -8.19 10.46
N ILE A 246 16.43 -7.67 9.26
CA ILE A 246 16.85 -6.34 8.84
C ILE A 246 16.27 -5.28 9.79
N VAL A 247 14.96 -5.32 10.05
CA VAL A 247 14.27 -4.36 10.94
C VAL A 247 14.91 -4.38 12.32
N TYR A 248 15.18 -5.57 12.87
CA TYR A 248 15.80 -5.74 14.18
C TYR A 248 17.22 -5.20 14.24
N LEU A 249 18.06 -5.55 13.26
CA LEU A 249 19.47 -5.13 13.22
C LEU A 249 19.61 -3.61 13.01
N PHE A 250 18.85 -3.03 12.09
CA PHE A 250 18.91 -1.58 11.87
C PHE A 250 18.41 -0.77 13.06
N LEU A 251 17.39 -1.25 13.77
CA LEU A 251 16.96 -0.62 14.99
C LEU A 251 18.04 -0.65 16.08
N SER A 252 18.72 -1.79 16.23
CA SER A 252 19.85 -1.92 17.16
C SER A 252 20.99 -0.95 16.83
N LEU A 253 21.28 -0.77 15.53
CA LEU A 253 22.31 0.19 15.08
C LEU A 253 21.90 1.66 15.34
N ILE A 254 20.63 2.00 15.15
CA ILE A 254 20.11 3.36 15.43
C ILE A 254 20.19 3.68 16.92
N HIS A 255 19.85 2.74 17.80
CA HIS A 255 19.97 2.92 19.25
C HIS A 255 21.42 3.08 19.73
N ILE A 256 22.38 2.51 19.02
CA ILE A 256 23.81 2.70 19.35
C ILE A 256 24.33 4.08 18.92
N SER A 257 23.73 4.66 17.86
CA SER A 257 24.14 5.96 17.32
C SER A 257 23.48 7.17 17.98
N GLU A 258 22.39 6.99 18.72
CA GLU A 258 21.76 8.04 19.55
C GLU A 258 21.91 7.69 21.05
N PRO A 259 23.01 8.09 21.71
CA PRO A 259 23.06 8.00 23.16
C PRO A 259 22.02 9.01 23.71
N THR A 260 21.05 8.46 24.43
CA THR A 260 20.01 9.12 25.21
C THR A 260 20.26 10.61 25.48
N ARG A 261 19.44 11.48 24.87
CA ARG A 261 19.13 12.79 25.39
C ARG A 261 17.94 12.74 26.31
#